data_bb3b17b460c74886fd8e606d5603ad27
#
_entry.id   bb3b17b460c74886fd8e606d5603ad27
#
_cell.length_a   1.000
_cell.length_b   1.000
_cell.length_c   1.000
_cell.angle_alpha   90.00
_cell.angle_beta   90.00
_cell.angle_gamma   90.00
#
_symmetry.space_group_name_H-M   'P 1'
#
loop_
_entity.id
_entity.type
_entity.pdbx_description
1 polymer ?
#
loop_
_entity_poly.entity_id
_entity_poly.type
_entity_poly.pdbx_seq_one_letter_code
_entity_poly.pdbx_strand_id
1 'polypeptide(L)'
;MEKIQRICSLVLLAAFWGCVPVLHAQSFDKLWKQVEQAQEKSLPQTVIKLTDEIFRKGEREKNTPQMLKAYMCRNTYQNILTPDSFYVNLKGLEQWALHEQNPVSRAVLNSLVASIYANYADNNRWELRNRTSLNLGETALPADIREWSANLFVNQVIKYTGEALKDSTELLKTSSRTYIPFVILGDASEYYHHEMYHLLASRAIDALQKVSWFDTDSLVKKDIMGIYGQMINTYRKMPDREDAAVLTMLDYMAWRNREGDVLLRPRAVKEGESEAPNQYLRALDRIIKDYGKRDVCAEAYLAKARYYRNMRKYPEAVSYTHLRAH
;
A
#
# COMPACT_ATOMS: atom_id res chain seq x y z
N MET A 1 7.23 -47.78 59.19
CA MET A 1 6.86 -46.35 59.18
C MET A 1 7.53 -45.54 58.02
N GLU A 2 8.72 -45.89 57.60
CA GLU A 2 9.42 -45.16 56.49
C GLU A 2 8.77 -45.27 55.10
N LYS A 3 8.09 -46.38 54.78
CA LYS A 3 7.42 -46.56 53.46
C LYS A 3 6.16 -45.67 53.26
N ILE A 4 5.48 -45.33 54.38
CA ILE A 4 4.28 -44.50 54.35
C ILE A 4 4.66 -43.00 54.19
N GLN A 5 5.79 -42.58 54.77
CA GLN A 5 6.30 -41.24 54.64
C GLN A 5 6.77 -40.92 53.20
N ARG A 6 7.36 -41.87 52.48
CA ARG A 6 7.78 -41.70 51.10
C ARG A 6 6.61 -41.57 50.11
N ILE A 7 5.50 -42.27 50.40
CA ILE A 7 4.28 -42.19 49.54
C ILE A 7 3.58 -40.84 49.77
N CYS A 8 3.50 -40.33 50.97
CA CYS A 8 2.90 -39.01 51.22
C CYS A 8 3.73 -37.86 50.63
N SER A 9 5.06 -37.94 50.56
CA SER A 9 5.90 -36.92 49.92
C SER A 9 5.78 -36.91 48.41
N LEU A 10 5.55 -38.05 47.75
CA LEU A 10 5.34 -38.14 46.29
C LEU A 10 3.96 -37.64 45.87
N VAL A 11 2.93 -37.83 46.70
CA VAL A 11 1.57 -37.34 46.41
C VAL A 11 1.49 -35.83 46.58
N LEU A 12 2.23 -35.23 47.53
CA LEU A 12 2.29 -33.78 47.70
C LEU A 12 3.06 -33.05 46.53
N LEU A 13 4.05 -33.67 45.92
CA LEU A 13 4.77 -33.14 44.78
C LEU A 13 3.92 -33.22 43.45
N ALA A 14 3.03 -34.20 43.33
CA ALA A 14 2.13 -34.33 42.21
C ALA A 14 0.95 -33.32 42.28
N ALA A 15 0.54 -32.88 43.46
CA ALA A 15 -0.56 -31.92 43.63
C ALA A 15 -0.17 -30.47 43.32
N PHE A 16 1.14 -30.15 43.29
CA PHE A 16 1.61 -28.76 42.95
C PHE A 16 1.83 -28.53 41.46
N TRP A 17 1.74 -29.55 40.58
CA TRP A 17 1.88 -29.42 39.17
C TRP A 17 0.53 -29.23 38.40
N GLY A 18 -0.59 -29.15 39.12
CA GLY A 18 -1.94 -29.16 38.58
C GLY A 18 -2.64 -27.80 38.49
N CYS A 19 -2.04 -26.68 38.92
CA CYS A 19 -2.64 -25.36 38.81
C CYS A 19 -1.68 -24.33 38.20
N VAL A 20 -1.19 -24.60 36.99
CA VAL A 20 -0.89 -23.48 36.11
C VAL A 20 -2.26 -22.94 35.70
N PRO A 21 -2.63 -21.70 36.07
CA PRO A 21 -3.81 -21.12 35.48
C PRO A 21 -3.56 -21.11 33.99
N VAL A 22 -4.29 -21.93 33.24
CA VAL A 22 -4.45 -21.76 31.81
C VAL A 22 -5.10 -20.39 31.70
N LEU A 23 -4.28 -19.33 31.69
CA LEU A 23 -4.71 -18.04 31.21
C LEU A 23 -5.27 -18.33 29.81
N HIS A 24 -6.60 -18.40 29.71
CA HIS A 24 -7.29 -18.47 28.43
C HIS A 24 -6.90 -17.20 27.68
N ALA A 25 -5.81 -17.31 26.92
CA ALA A 25 -5.38 -16.21 26.06
C ALA A 25 -6.58 -15.88 25.18
N GLN A 26 -7.16 -14.71 25.37
CA GLN A 26 -8.30 -14.27 24.59
C GLN A 26 -7.94 -14.37 23.10
N SER A 27 -8.88 -14.86 22.28
CA SER A 27 -8.68 -14.87 20.83
C SER A 27 -8.53 -13.43 20.31
N PHE A 28 -7.84 -13.25 19.20
CA PHE A 28 -7.74 -11.92 18.57
C PHE A 28 -9.12 -11.34 18.28
N ASP A 29 -10.07 -12.15 17.82
CA ASP A 29 -11.43 -11.70 17.52
C ASP A 29 -12.15 -11.13 18.75
N LYS A 30 -11.98 -11.77 19.91
CA LYS A 30 -12.55 -11.28 21.16
C LYS A 30 -11.95 -9.94 21.57
N LEU A 31 -10.62 -9.79 21.45
CA LEU A 31 -9.94 -8.53 21.73
C LEU A 31 -10.35 -7.42 20.75
N TRP A 32 -10.44 -7.72 19.46
CA TRP A 32 -10.91 -6.75 18.47
C TRP A 32 -12.36 -6.32 18.72
N LYS A 33 -13.23 -7.23 19.08
CA LYS A 33 -14.61 -6.88 19.47
C LYS A 33 -14.66 -5.94 20.67
N GLN A 34 -13.74 -6.10 21.64
CA GLN A 34 -13.63 -5.16 22.76
C GLN A 34 -13.10 -3.80 22.30
N VAL A 35 -12.15 -3.77 21.33
CA VAL A 35 -11.69 -2.53 20.72
C VAL A 35 -12.84 -1.80 20.04
N GLU A 36 -13.65 -2.48 19.23
CA GLU A 36 -14.84 -1.91 18.57
C GLU A 36 -15.81 -1.31 19.58
N GLN A 37 -16.14 -2.04 20.66
CA GLN A 37 -16.99 -1.53 21.72
C GLN A 37 -16.41 -0.31 22.43
N ALA A 38 -15.08 -0.25 22.62
CA ALA A 38 -14.43 0.91 23.21
C ALA A 38 -14.43 2.11 22.25
N GLN A 39 -14.34 1.87 20.95
CA GLN A 39 -14.45 2.90 19.90
C GLN A 39 -15.87 3.50 19.86
N GLU A 40 -16.90 2.65 19.86
CA GLU A 40 -18.31 3.09 19.91
C GLU A 40 -18.60 3.97 21.13
N LYS A 41 -17.98 3.65 22.27
CA LYS A 41 -18.12 4.42 23.51
C LYS A 41 -17.17 5.61 23.61
N SER A 42 -16.40 5.92 22.56
CA SER A 42 -15.41 7.00 22.55
C SER A 42 -14.41 6.94 23.72
N LEU A 43 -13.86 5.76 24.01
CA LEU A 43 -12.92 5.50 25.09
C LEU A 43 -11.48 5.31 24.55
N PRO A 44 -10.77 6.39 24.13
CA PRO A 44 -9.48 6.29 23.45
C PRO A 44 -8.39 5.58 24.26
N GLN A 45 -8.31 5.82 25.58
CA GLN A 45 -7.32 5.15 26.44
C GLN A 45 -7.57 3.64 26.54
N THR A 46 -8.84 3.20 26.54
CA THR A 46 -9.19 1.78 26.53
C THR A 46 -8.80 1.15 25.18
N VAL A 47 -9.02 1.83 24.06
CA VAL A 47 -8.58 1.38 22.74
C VAL A 47 -7.07 1.20 22.71
N ILE A 48 -6.30 2.17 23.21
CA ILE A 48 -4.83 2.09 23.28
C ILE A 48 -4.39 0.87 24.11
N LYS A 49 -4.97 0.67 25.29
CA LYS A 49 -4.65 -0.47 26.15
C LYS A 49 -4.94 -1.82 25.48
N LEU A 50 -6.10 -1.97 24.88
CA LEU A 50 -6.51 -3.22 24.19
C LEU A 50 -5.65 -3.50 22.95
N THR A 51 -5.32 -2.47 22.18
CA THR A 51 -4.42 -2.60 21.02
C THR A 51 -3.00 -2.92 21.42
N ASP A 52 -2.50 -2.42 22.56
CA ASP A 52 -1.22 -2.86 23.12
C ASP A 52 -1.24 -4.35 23.51
N GLU A 53 -2.35 -4.82 24.08
CA GLU A 53 -2.51 -6.25 24.42
C GLU A 53 -2.51 -7.13 23.16
N ILE A 54 -3.21 -6.69 22.10
CA ILE A 54 -3.22 -7.36 20.79
C ILE A 54 -1.81 -7.39 20.21
N PHE A 55 -1.10 -6.26 20.23
CA PHE A 55 0.26 -6.17 19.71
C PHE A 55 1.20 -7.15 20.40
N ARG A 56 1.23 -7.15 21.73
CA ARG A 56 2.06 -8.07 22.54
C ARG A 56 1.69 -9.54 22.32
N LYS A 57 0.39 -9.83 22.14
CA LYS A 57 -0.06 -11.18 21.80
C LYS A 57 0.44 -11.56 20.40
N GLY A 58 0.30 -10.68 19.41
CA GLY A 58 0.80 -10.88 18.06
C GLY A 58 2.31 -11.11 18.03
N GLU A 59 3.06 -10.40 18.86
CA GLU A 59 4.51 -10.54 19.00
C GLU A 59 4.89 -11.94 19.52
N ARG A 60 4.22 -12.41 20.58
CA ARG A 60 4.43 -13.78 21.11
C ARG A 60 4.08 -14.88 20.10
N GLU A 61 3.03 -14.66 19.30
CA GLU A 61 2.53 -15.63 18.32
C GLU A 61 3.14 -15.42 16.92
N LYS A 62 4.06 -14.45 16.77
CA LYS A 62 4.68 -14.05 15.49
C LYS A 62 3.64 -13.74 14.41
N ASN A 63 2.53 -13.12 14.80
CA ASN A 63 1.42 -12.76 13.91
C ASN A 63 1.54 -11.30 13.48
N THR A 64 2.38 -11.03 12.48
CA THR A 64 2.64 -9.68 11.97
C THR A 64 1.38 -8.94 11.51
N PRO A 65 0.41 -9.54 10.82
CA PRO A 65 -0.84 -8.85 10.46
C PRO A 65 -1.62 -8.29 11.64
N GLN A 66 -1.70 -9.04 12.74
CA GLN A 66 -2.35 -8.58 13.98
C GLN A 66 -1.55 -7.45 14.62
N MET A 67 -0.22 -7.57 14.64
CA MET A 67 0.65 -6.51 15.16
C MET A 67 0.49 -5.22 14.36
N LEU A 68 0.49 -5.27 13.03
CA LEU A 68 0.34 -4.12 12.15
C LEU A 68 -1.01 -3.41 12.36
N LYS A 69 -2.11 -4.18 12.39
CA LYS A 69 -3.44 -3.61 12.63
C LYS A 69 -3.51 -2.95 14.01
N ALA A 70 -2.97 -3.61 15.03
CA ALA A 70 -2.95 -3.08 16.39
C ALA A 70 -2.08 -1.82 16.50
N TYR A 71 -0.90 -1.82 15.89
CA TYR A 71 0.01 -0.68 15.86
C TYR A 71 -0.64 0.56 15.23
N MET A 72 -1.23 0.40 14.06
CA MET A 72 -1.88 1.51 13.36
C MET A 72 -3.09 2.04 14.13
N CYS A 73 -3.94 1.15 14.66
CA CYS A 73 -5.08 1.53 15.48
C CYS A 73 -4.64 2.31 16.73
N ARG A 74 -3.67 1.76 17.48
CA ARG A 74 -3.08 2.42 18.65
C ARG A 74 -2.58 3.82 18.33
N ASN A 75 -1.78 3.96 17.29
CA ASN A 75 -1.18 5.23 16.91
C ASN A 75 -2.24 6.28 16.54
N THR A 76 -3.31 5.88 15.88
CA THR A 76 -4.43 6.79 15.59
C THR A 76 -4.99 7.40 16.88
N TYR A 77 -5.23 6.58 17.91
CA TYR A 77 -5.78 7.06 19.17
C TYR A 77 -4.76 7.78 20.06
N GLN A 78 -3.49 7.41 20.00
CA GLN A 78 -2.41 8.16 20.65
C GLN A 78 -2.29 9.56 20.04
N ASN A 79 -2.35 9.70 18.73
CA ASN A 79 -2.27 11.00 18.05
C ASN A 79 -3.47 11.91 18.38
N ILE A 80 -4.66 11.34 18.63
CA ILE A 80 -5.83 12.11 19.09
C ILE A 80 -5.59 12.68 20.50
N LEU A 81 -4.99 11.90 21.40
CA LEU A 81 -4.73 12.34 22.79
C LEU A 81 -3.49 13.23 22.89
N THR A 82 -2.47 12.94 22.12
CA THR A 82 -1.18 13.62 22.15
C THR A 82 -0.64 13.73 20.70
N PRO A 83 -0.89 14.83 20.00
CA PRO A 83 -0.52 14.97 18.59
C PRO A 83 0.97 14.73 18.31
N ASP A 84 1.87 15.12 19.22
CA ASP A 84 3.31 14.88 19.08
C ASP A 84 3.71 13.40 19.13
N SER A 85 2.82 12.50 19.57
CA SER A 85 3.06 11.05 19.53
C SER A 85 3.22 10.53 18.09
N PHE A 86 2.70 11.24 17.10
CA PHE A 86 2.86 10.92 15.69
C PHE A 86 4.34 10.73 15.30
N TYR A 87 5.21 11.63 15.74
CA TYR A 87 6.65 11.59 15.40
C TYR A 87 7.37 10.42 16.05
N VAL A 88 7.03 10.13 17.31
CA VAL A 88 7.57 8.98 18.04
C VAL A 88 7.12 7.67 17.39
N ASN A 89 5.84 7.58 17.04
CA ASN A 89 5.27 6.42 16.40
C ASN A 89 5.86 6.18 15.00
N LEU A 90 6.07 7.25 14.22
CA LEU A 90 6.73 7.13 12.91
C LEU A 90 8.15 6.58 13.05
N LYS A 91 8.95 7.11 13.99
CA LYS A 91 10.28 6.57 14.27
C LYS A 91 10.26 5.12 14.74
N GLY A 92 9.28 4.76 15.56
CA GLY A 92 9.07 3.37 15.98
C GLY A 92 8.79 2.44 14.79
N LEU A 93 8.00 2.90 13.82
CA LEU A 93 7.71 2.15 12.60
C LEU A 93 8.96 1.98 11.71
N GLU A 94 9.77 3.04 11.56
CA GLU A 94 11.04 2.97 10.83
C GLU A 94 12.01 1.97 11.46
N GLN A 95 12.14 2.00 12.78
CA GLN A 95 12.98 1.04 13.50
C GLN A 95 12.48 -0.40 13.36
N TRP A 96 11.16 -0.60 13.40
CA TRP A 96 10.61 -1.92 13.15
C TRP A 96 10.91 -2.39 11.71
N ALA A 97 10.72 -1.55 10.70
CA ALA A 97 11.05 -1.86 9.30
C ALA A 97 12.54 -2.22 9.13
N LEU A 98 13.44 -1.48 9.82
CA LEU A 98 14.89 -1.71 9.76
C LEU A 98 15.32 -3.07 10.33
N HIS A 99 14.67 -3.52 11.42
CA HIS A 99 15.04 -4.74 12.13
C HIS A 99 14.20 -5.97 11.75
N GLU A 100 13.16 -5.80 10.92
CA GLU A 100 12.30 -6.90 10.49
C GLU A 100 13.06 -7.88 9.59
N GLN A 101 13.06 -9.16 9.97
CA GLN A 101 13.80 -10.20 9.26
C GLN A 101 12.99 -10.83 8.13
N ASN A 102 11.66 -10.91 8.27
CA ASN A 102 10.81 -11.44 7.21
C ASN A 102 10.73 -10.44 6.05
N PRO A 103 11.14 -10.83 4.82
CA PRO A 103 11.22 -9.88 3.69
C PRO A 103 9.86 -9.29 3.31
N VAL A 104 8.78 -10.07 3.41
CA VAL A 104 7.42 -9.59 3.09
C VAL A 104 6.91 -8.63 4.16
N SER A 105 7.12 -8.95 5.45
CA SER A 105 6.76 -8.04 6.55
C SER A 105 7.55 -6.75 6.47
N ARG A 106 8.85 -6.81 6.18
CA ARG A 106 9.71 -5.64 5.96
C ARG A 106 9.23 -4.78 4.80
N ALA A 107 8.83 -5.41 3.69
CA ALA A 107 8.25 -4.71 2.53
C ALA A 107 6.96 -3.97 2.89
N VAL A 108 6.05 -4.60 3.65
CA VAL A 108 4.82 -3.97 4.13
C VAL A 108 5.12 -2.78 5.05
N LEU A 109 6.06 -2.92 5.99
CA LEU A 109 6.47 -1.85 6.88
C LEU A 109 7.07 -0.66 6.11
N ASN A 110 7.96 -0.91 5.15
CA ASN A 110 8.51 0.14 4.29
C ASN A 110 7.43 0.84 3.47
N SER A 111 6.46 0.11 2.93
CA SER A 111 5.30 0.68 2.23
C SER A 111 4.46 1.58 3.14
N LEU A 112 4.30 1.22 4.42
CA LEU A 112 3.61 2.05 5.40
C LEU A 112 4.37 3.34 5.69
N VAL A 113 5.69 3.26 5.92
CA VAL A 113 6.54 4.43 6.14
C VAL A 113 6.46 5.38 4.93
N ALA A 114 6.61 4.86 3.70
CA ALA A 114 6.46 5.64 2.48
C ALA A 114 5.11 6.35 2.41
N SER A 115 4.02 5.63 2.72
CA SER A 115 2.66 6.19 2.72
C SER A 115 2.48 7.28 3.76
N ILE A 116 3.07 7.15 4.96
CA ILE A 116 2.99 8.16 6.02
C ILE A 116 3.73 9.44 5.60
N TYR A 117 4.95 9.34 5.07
CA TYR A 117 5.69 10.48 4.55
C TYR A 117 4.97 11.17 3.40
N ALA A 118 4.45 10.39 2.45
CA ALA A 118 3.71 10.92 1.32
C ALA A 118 2.43 11.66 1.75
N ASN A 119 1.66 11.07 2.68
CA ASN A 119 0.46 11.71 3.22
C ASN A 119 0.79 12.98 4.01
N TYR A 120 1.86 12.97 4.81
CA TYR A 120 2.29 14.17 5.53
C TYR A 120 2.63 15.30 4.56
N ALA A 121 3.43 15.02 3.54
CA ALA A 121 3.81 15.99 2.52
C ALA A 121 2.60 16.52 1.74
N ASP A 122 1.69 15.64 1.36
CA ASP A 122 0.48 16.02 0.62
C ASP A 122 -0.46 16.90 1.45
N ASN A 123 -0.67 16.55 2.74
CA ASN A 123 -1.50 17.33 3.66
C ASN A 123 -0.90 18.73 3.98
N ASN A 124 0.43 18.85 3.95
CA ASN A 124 1.14 20.10 4.23
C ASN A 124 1.69 20.78 2.95
N ARG A 125 1.09 20.49 1.79
CA ARG A 125 1.57 20.90 0.47
C ARG A 125 1.88 22.39 0.35
N TRP A 126 0.98 23.25 0.83
CA TRP A 126 1.14 24.70 0.75
C TRP A 126 2.30 25.23 1.58
N GLU A 127 2.48 24.69 2.77
CA GLU A 127 3.57 25.05 3.66
C GLU A 127 4.92 24.60 3.08
N LEU A 128 5.01 23.35 2.66
CA LEU A 128 6.23 22.76 2.11
C LEU A 128 6.68 23.41 0.81
N ARG A 129 5.75 23.88 -0.02
CA ARG A 129 6.06 24.57 -1.27
C ARG A 129 6.84 25.89 -1.05
N ASN A 130 6.60 26.55 0.07
CA ASN A 130 7.22 27.82 0.40
C ASN A 130 8.52 27.69 1.19
N ARG A 131 8.91 26.47 1.55
CA ARG A 131 10.17 26.22 2.25
C ARG A 131 11.34 26.14 1.28
N THR A 132 12.48 26.70 1.69
CA THR A 132 13.74 26.55 0.96
C THR A 132 14.18 25.10 0.96
N SER A 133 14.61 24.60 -0.21
CA SER A 133 15.15 23.25 -0.32
C SER A 133 16.40 23.07 0.53
N LEU A 134 16.43 22.02 1.34
CA LEU A 134 17.58 21.65 2.15
C LEU A 134 18.47 20.67 1.37
N ASN A 135 19.68 21.09 1.04
CA ASN A 135 20.70 20.22 0.49
C ASN A 135 21.64 19.78 1.61
N LEU A 136 21.31 18.64 2.22
CA LEU A 136 22.04 18.17 3.41
C LEU A 136 23.41 17.55 3.08
N GLY A 137 23.69 17.24 1.80
CA GLY A 137 24.91 16.51 1.43
C GLY A 137 24.98 15.19 2.20
N GLU A 138 26.07 14.98 2.97
CA GLU A 138 26.27 13.82 3.85
C GLU A 138 25.69 14.04 5.27
N THR A 139 25.08 15.19 5.53
CA THR A 139 24.55 15.52 6.84
C THR A 139 23.31 14.67 7.15
N ALA A 140 23.19 14.23 8.40
CA ALA A 140 22.02 13.48 8.84
C ALA A 140 20.72 14.30 8.68
N LEU A 141 19.61 13.60 8.37
CA LEU A 141 18.29 14.20 8.31
C LEU A 141 17.94 14.89 9.66
N PRO A 142 17.28 16.06 9.63
CA PRO A 142 16.74 16.65 10.84
C PRO A 142 15.86 15.65 11.58
N ALA A 143 15.98 15.62 12.90
CA ALA A 143 15.26 14.65 13.73
C ALA A 143 13.74 14.85 13.67
N ASP A 144 13.29 16.07 13.48
CA ASP A 144 11.90 16.47 13.39
C ASP A 144 11.49 16.68 11.93
N ILE A 145 10.53 15.90 11.46
CA ILE A 145 10.03 16.03 10.07
C ILE A 145 9.34 17.37 9.81
N ARG A 146 8.96 18.10 10.86
CA ARG A 146 8.43 19.47 10.75
C ARG A 146 9.45 20.47 10.22
N GLU A 147 10.74 20.15 10.34
CA GLU A 147 11.84 20.98 9.82
C GLU A 147 12.23 20.60 8.38
N TRP A 148 11.65 19.52 7.85
CA TRP A 148 12.00 19.04 6.53
C TRP A 148 11.46 19.96 5.43
N SER A 149 12.25 20.12 4.38
CA SER A 149 11.82 20.68 3.10
C SER A 149 11.20 19.61 2.20
N ALA A 150 10.48 20.04 1.17
CA ALA A 150 9.74 19.16 0.26
C ALA A 150 10.63 18.07 -0.38
N ASN A 151 11.84 18.42 -0.81
CA ASN A 151 12.77 17.48 -1.43
C ASN A 151 13.20 16.34 -0.50
N LEU A 152 13.24 16.55 0.83
CA LEU A 152 13.54 15.48 1.78
C LEU A 152 12.41 14.45 1.84
N PHE A 153 11.16 14.90 1.81
CA PHE A 153 10.00 13.99 1.71
C PHE A 153 10.03 13.19 0.42
N VAL A 154 10.29 13.83 -0.72
CA VAL A 154 10.44 13.16 -2.02
C VAL A 154 11.47 12.04 -1.93
N ASN A 155 12.68 12.37 -1.43
CA ASN A 155 13.77 11.40 -1.31
C ASN A 155 13.42 10.23 -0.39
N GLN A 156 12.76 10.49 0.74
CA GLN A 156 12.36 9.42 1.66
C GLN A 156 11.26 8.54 1.07
N VAL A 157 10.27 9.11 0.36
CA VAL A 157 9.23 8.34 -0.32
C VAL A 157 9.86 7.45 -1.40
N ILE A 158 10.75 7.97 -2.23
CA ILE A 158 11.49 7.18 -3.23
C ILE A 158 12.26 6.03 -2.55
N LYS A 159 13.02 6.32 -1.50
CA LYS A 159 13.78 5.31 -0.74
C LYS A 159 12.88 4.19 -0.22
N TYR A 160 11.84 4.53 0.52
CA TYR A 160 10.98 3.53 1.17
C TYR A 160 10.10 2.76 0.18
N THR A 161 9.68 3.36 -0.92
CA THR A 161 8.99 2.64 -2.01
C THR A 161 9.94 1.66 -2.70
N GLY A 162 11.20 2.03 -2.92
CA GLY A 162 12.24 1.14 -3.45
C GLY A 162 12.50 -0.06 -2.53
N GLU A 163 12.68 0.18 -1.21
CA GLU A 163 12.85 -0.89 -0.23
C GLU A 163 11.60 -1.79 -0.10
N ALA A 164 10.39 -1.24 -0.27
CA ALA A 164 9.15 -2.02 -0.25
C ALA A 164 9.03 -2.99 -1.44
N LEU A 165 9.66 -2.70 -2.58
CA LEU A 165 9.58 -3.54 -3.79
C LEU A 165 10.84 -4.38 -4.05
N LYS A 166 11.85 -4.29 -3.20
CA LYS A 166 13.16 -4.93 -3.37
C LYS A 166 13.08 -6.45 -3.51
N ASP A 167 12.29 -7.08 -2.65
CA ASP A 167 12.15 -8.55 -2.59
C ASP A 167 10.96 -9.03 -3.47
N SER A 168 10.83 -8.50 -4.69
CA SER A 168 9.67 -8.71 -5.58
C SER A 168 9.33 -10.20 -5.81
N THR A 169 10.33 -11.07 -5.86
CA THR A 169 10.13 -12.52 -6.03
C THR A 169 9.35 -13.14 -4.87
N GLU A 170 9.64 -12.73 -3.63
CA GLU A 170 8.91 -13.22 -2.45
C GLU A 170 7.52 -12.60 -2.37
N LEU A 171 7.36 -11.35 -2.80
CA LEU A 171 6.08 -10.66 -2.87
C LEU A 171 5.13 -11.32 -3.89
N LEU A 172 5.64 -11.79 -5.04
CA LEU A 172 4.87 -12.52 -6.05
C LEU A 172 4.38 -13.89 -5.57
N LYS A 173 5.14 -14.55 -4.68
CA LYS A 173 4.77 -15.84 -4.10
C LYS A 173 3.82 -15.74 -2.91
N THR A 174 3.75 -14.56 -2.28
CA THR A 174 2.98 -14.36 -1.06
C THR A 174 1.61 -13.77 -1.37
N SER A 175 0.56 -14.44 -0.90
CA SER A 175 -0.80 -13.90 -1.01
C SER A 175 -1.05 -12.80 0.00
N SER A 176 -1.67 -11.69 -0.44
CA SER A 176 -2.11 -10.61 0.45
C SER A 176 -3.19 -11.06 1.45
N ARG A 177 -3.85 -12.19 1.20
CA ARG A 177 -4.78 -12.82 2.17
C ARG A 177 -4.09 -13.22 3.48
N THR A 178 -2.79 -13.52 3.43
CA THR A 178 -2.02 -13.84 4.65
C THR A 178 -1.84 -12.64 5.57
N TYR A 179 -2.14 -11.41 5.08
CA TYR A 179 -2.09 -10.18 5.86
C TYR A 179 -3.46 -9.68 6.35
N ILE A 180 -4.51 -10.50 6.23
CA ILE A 180 -5.76 -10.25 6.94
C ILE A 180 -5.53 -10.47 8.46
N PRO A 181 -6.02 -9.57 9.34
CA PRO A 181 -7.01 -8.52 9.11
C PRO A 181 -6.42 -7.12 8.84
N PHE A 182 -5.13 -7.00 8.57
CA PHE A 182 -4.50 -5.71 8.27
C PHE A 182 -4.82 -5.23 6.84
N VAL A 183 -4.81 -6.15 5.89
CA VAL A 183 -5.15 -5.88 4.48
C VAL A 183 -6.63 -6.15 4.24
N ILE A 184 -7.30 -5.22 3.56
CA ILE A 184 -8.66 -5.39 3.02
C ILE A 184 -8.51 -5.65 1.52
N LEU A 185 -9.06 -6.76 1.05
CA LEU A 185 -9.00 -7.14 -0.37
C LEU A 185 -10.09 -6.38 -1.15
N GLY A 186 -9.70 -5.76 -2.25
CA GLY A 186 -10.63 -5.18 -3.22
C GLY A 186 -11.04 -6.21 -4.27
N ASP A 187 -12.16 -5.95 -4.96
CA ASP A 187 -12.73 -6.86 -5.98
C ASP A 187 -11.73 -7.16 -7.11
N ALA A 188 -10.95 -6.16 -7.53
CA ALA A 188 -9.94 -6.33 -8.58
C ALA A 188 -8.73 -7.20 -8.16
N SER A 189 -8.59 -7.53 -6.87
CA SER A 189 -7.44 -8.29 -6.36
C SER A 189 -7.37 -9.71 -6.94
N GLU A 190 -8.49 -10.28 -7.39
CA GLU A 190 -8.55 -11.61 -8.03
C GLU A 190 -7.76 -11.64 -9.35
N TYR A 191 -7.86 -10.61 -10.17
CA TYR A 191 -7.12 -10.50 -11.44
C TYR A 191 -5.60 -10.52 -11.23
N TYR A 192 -5.14 -10.11 -10.05
CA TYR A 192 -3.75 -10.13 -9.63
C TYR A 192 -3.43 -11.29 -8.68
N HIS A 193 -4.29 -12.33 -8.63
CA HIS A 193 -4.14 -13.51 -7.79
C HIS A 193 -3.85 -13.21 -6.32
N HIS A 194 -4.35 -12.09 -5.84
CA HIS A 194 -4.12 -11.59 -4.48
C HIS A 194 -2.64 -11.48 -4.09
N GLU A 195 -1.75 -11.17 -5.02
CA GLU A 195 -0.31 -11.07 -4.75
C GLU A 195 0.04 -9.84 -3.92
N MET A 196 0.96 -10.00 -2.98
CA MET A 196 1.54 -8.87 -2.24
C MET A 196 2.28 -7.91 -3.16
N TYR A 197 2.89 -8.41 -4.24
CA TYR A 197 3.61 -7.58 -5.19
C TYR A 197 2.71 -6.51 -5.82
N HIS A 198 1.55 -6.90 -6.34
CA HIS A 198 0.59 -5.94 -6.90
C HIS A 198 0.15 -4.91 -5.87
N LEU A 199 -0.22 -5.37 -4.67
CA LEU A 199 -0.67 -4.50 -3.59
C LEU A 199 0.38 -3.43 -3.25
N LEU A 200 1.64 -3.85 -3.04
CA LEU A 200 2.70 -2.93 -2.63
C LEU A 200 3.17 -2.04 -3.78
N ALA A 201 3.20 -2.53 -5.02
CA ALA A 201 3.52 -1.73 -6.19
C ALA A 201 2.48 -0.62 -6.44
N SER A 202 1.18 -0.95 -6.31
CA SER A 202 0.10 0.04 -6.42
C SER A 202 0.19 1.10 -5.31
N ARG A 203 0.50 0.70 -4.07
CA ARG A 203 0.71 1.64 -2.96
C ARG A 203 1.96 2.51 -3.14
N ALA A 204 3.03 1.96 -3.73
CA ALA A 204 4.23 2.72 -4.06
C ALA A 204 3.92 3.80 -5.11
N ILE A 205 3.18 3.45 -6.16
CA ILE A 205 2.73 4.42 -7.18
C ILE A 205 1.88 5.52 -6.54
N ASP A 206 0.91 5.17 -5.67
CA ASP A 206 0.06 6.14 -4.97
C ASP A 206 0.90 7.10 -4.09
N ALA A 207 1.85 6.57 -3.32
CA ALA A 207 2.74 7.39 -2.48
C ALA A 207 3.60 8.34 -3.32
N LEU A 208 4.17 7.85 -4.41
CA LEU A 208 4.98 8.66 -5.33
C LEU A 208 4.13 9.75 -6.01
N GLN A 209 2.89 9.45 -6.42
CA GLN A 209 1.99 10.46 -7.00
C GLN A 209 1.70 11.61 -6.03
N LYS A 210 1.55 11.33 -4.73
CA LYS A 210 1.30 12.35 -3.71
C LYS A 210 2.45 13.35 -3.56
N VAL A 211 3.69 12.93 -3.79
CA VAL A 211 4.87 13.82 -3.71
C VAL A 211 5.32 14.35 -5.07
N SER A 212 4.70 13.94 -6.16
CA SER A 212 5.07 14.39 -7.53
C SER A 212 4.98 15.91 -7.74
N TRP A 213 4.20 16.61 -6.94
CA TRP A 213 4.09 18.08 -6.94
C TRP A 213 5.38 18.80 -6.58
N PHE A 214 6.27 18.12 -5.86
CA PHE A 214 7.54 18.66 -5.39
C PHE A 214 8.74 18.20 -6.24
N ASP A 215 8.49 17.33 -7.22
CA ASP A 215 9.53 16.71 -8.05
C ASP A 215 9.91 17.65 -9.20
N THR A 216 10.99 18.40 -9.01
CA THR A 216 11.54 19.31 -10.04
C THR A 216 12.35 18.59 -11.10
N ASP A 217 12.93 17.43 -10.76
CA ASP A 217 13.91 16.71 -11.59
C ASP A 217 13.30 15.52 -12.34
N SER A 218 12.01 15.33 -12.25
CA SER A 218 11.27 14.21 -12.82
C SER A 218 11.72 12.83 -12.33
N LEU A 219 12.33 12.74 -11.15
CA LEU A 219 12.76 11.50 -10.53
C LEU A 219 11.56 10.63 -10.16
N VAL A 220 10.57 11.21 -9.49
CA VAL A 220 9.32 10.53 -9.12
C VAL A 220 8.61 9.98 -10.35
N LYS A 221 8.54 10.77 -11.41
CA LYS A 221 7.93 10.34 -12.68
C LYS A 221 8.66 9.14 -13.29
N LYS A 222 9.99 9.14 -13.25
CA LYS A 222 10.81 7.99 -13.72
C LYS A 222 10.57 6.75 -12.89
N ASP A 223 10.48 6.89 -11.56
CA ASP A 223 10.23 5.77 -10.66
C ASP A 223 8.84 5.16 -10.88
N ILE A 224 7.80 5.99 -11.02
CA ILE A 224 6.45 5.52 -11.36
C ILE A 224 6.46 4.74 -12.68
N MET A 225 7.10 5.30 -13.72
CA MET A 225 7.24 4.61 -15.02
C MET A 225 8.01 3.29 -14.88
N GLY A 226 9.06 3.27 -14.08
CA GLY A 226 9.85 2.09 -13.76
C GLY A 226 9.03 0.99 -13.10
N ILE A 227 8.23 1.34 -12.08
CA ILE A 227 7.35 0.40 -11.38
C ILE A 227 6.31 -0.19 -12.34
N TYR A 228 5.59 0.63 -13.13
CA TYR A 228 4.66 0.14 -14.13
C TYR A 228 5.34 -0.76 -15.16
N GLY A 229 6.52 -0.37 -15.64
CA GLY A 229 7.30 -1.17 -16.59
C GLY A 229 7.68 -2.54 -16.03
N GLN A 230 8.13 -2.59 -14.76
CA GLN A 230 8.44 -3.84 -14.08
C GLN A 230 7.20 -4.73 -13.89
N MET A 231 6.07 -4.16 -13.42
CA MET A 231 4.81 -4.88 -13.28
C MET A 231 4.36 -5.51 -14.60
N ILE A 232 4.28 -4.71 -15.69
CA ILE A 232 3.86 -5.17 -17.00
C ILE A 232 4.79 -6.28 -17.52
N ASN A 233 6.12 -6.10 -17.42
CA ASN A 233 7.09 -7.10 -17.85
C ASN A 233 7.00 -8.39 -17.03
N THR A 234 6.75 -8.30 -15.73
CA THR A 234 6.57 -9.45 -14.85
C THR A 234 5.34 -10.24 -15.25
N TYR A 235 4.18 -9.58 -15.37
CA TYR A 235 2.93 -10.26 -15.70
C TYR A 235 2.92 -10.84 -17.12
N ARG A 236 3.51 -10.18 -18.10
CA ARG A 236 3.62 -10.71 -19.47
C ARG A 236 4.46 -11.99 -19.59
N LYS A 237 5.38 -12.22 -18.66
CA LYS A 237 6.20 -13.45 -18.62
C LYS A 237 5.52 -14.60 -17.90
N MET A 238 4.44 -14.36 -17.20
CA MET A 238 3.70 -15.36 -16.42
C MET A 238 2.46 -15.79 -17.21
N PRO A 239 2.33 -17.08 -17.57
CA PRO A 239 1.29 -17.54 -18.52
C PRO A 239 -0.14 -17.34 -18.04
N ASP A 240 -0.35 -17.20 -16.73
CA ASP A 240 -1.67 -17.04 -16.11
C ASP A 240 -1.94 -15.60 -15.62
N ARG A 241 -1.12 -14.63 -16.05
CA ARG A 241 -1.19 -13.23 -15.62
C ARG A 241 -1.48 -12.24 -16.74
N GLU A 242 -2.04 -12.69 -17.83
CA GLU A 242 -2.34 -11.80 -18.96
C GLU A 242 -3.37 -10.73 -18.60
N ASP A 243 -4.39 -11.06 -17.79
CA ASP A 243 -5.38 -10.09 -17.32
C ASP A 243 -4.75 -9.01 -16.44
N ALA A 244 -3.87 -9.41 -15.52
CA ALA A 244 -3.08 -8.48 -14.71
C ALA A 244 -2.22 -7.55 -15.58
N ALA A 245 -1.60 -8.10 -16.63
CA ALA A 245 -0.81 -7.30 -17.57
C ALA A 245 -1.67 -6.27 -18.30
N VAL A 246 -2.86 -6.67 -18.80
CA VAL A 246 -3.80 -5.77 -19.49
C VAL A 246 -4.26 -4.65 -18.57
N LEU A 247 -4.73 -4.97 -17.37
CA LEU A 247 -5.19 -3.97 -16.40
C LEU A 247 -4.06 -3.02 -16.01
N THR A 248 -2.85 -3.53 -15.77
CA THR A 248 -1.69 -2.68 -15.44
C THR A 248 -1.31 -1.75 -16.61
N MET A 249 -1.39 -2.24 -17.85
CA MET A 249 -1.18 -1.39 -19.04
C MET A 249 -2.22 -0.28 -19.14
N LEU A 250 -3.50 -0.58 -18.86
CA LEU A 250 -4.57 0.41 -18.87
C LEU A 250 -4.37 1.47 -17.79
N ASP A 251 -3.99 1.08 -16.57
CA ASP A 251 -3.68 2.01 -15.49
C ASP A 251 -2.49 2.90 -15.83
N TYR A 252 -1.43 2.32 -16.40
CA TYR A 252 -0.27 3.07 -16.85
C TYR A 252 -0.63 4.11 -17.91
N MET A 253 -1.44 3.73 -18.92
CA MET A 253 -1.87 4.65 -19.96
C MET A 253 -2.79 5.75 -19.41
N ALA A 254 -3.69 5.42 -18.48
CA ALA A 254 -4.55 6.39 -17.82
C ALA A 254 -3.73 7.40 -16.99
N TRP A 255 -2.73 6.93 -16.27
CA TRP A 255 -1.82 7.80 -15.53
C TRP A 255 -1.03 8.73 -16.45
N ARG A 256 -0.39 8.21 -17.49
CA ARG A 256 0.34 9.03 -18.49
C ARG A 256 -0.54 10.08 -19.15
N ASN A 257 -1.77 9.73 -19.46
CA ASN A 257 -2.71 10.66 -20.08
C ASN A 257 -3.10 11.81 -19.12
N ARG A 258 -3.24 11.53 -17.80
CA ARG A 258 -3.52 12.56 -16.79
C ARG A 258 -2.32 13.49 -16.58
N GLU A 259 -1.12 12.94 -16.51
CA GLU A 259 0.13 13.72 -16.37
C GLU A 259 0.42 14.62 -17.58
N GLY A 260 -0.44 14.54 -18.58
CA GLY A 260 -0.32 15.38 -19.77
C GLY A 260 0.95 15.08 -20.55
N ASP A 261 1.35 13.81 -20.58
CA ASP A 261 2.49 13.39 -21.39
C ASP A 261 2.34 13.92 -22.82
N VAL A 262 3.33 14.70 -23.24
CA VAL A 262 3.33 15.34 -24.57
C VAL A 262 3.12 14.32 -25.69
N LEU A 263 3.56 13.09 -25.47
CA LEU A 263 3.37 11.99 -26.41
C LEU A 263 1.91 11.52 -26.52
N LEU A 264 1.06 11.81 -25.54
CA LEU A 264 -0.34 11.43 -25.52
C LEU A 264 -1.30 12.60 -25.78
N ARG A 265 -0.80 13.84 -25.82
CA ARG A 265 -1.62 15.02 -26.15
C ARG A 265 -1.95 15.03 -27.64
N PRO A 266 -3.17 15.43 -28.02
CA PRO A 266 -3.45 15.76 -29.42
C PRO A 266 -2.49 16.86 -29.86
N ARG A 267 -1.78 16.65 -30.94
CA ARG A 267 -1.03 17.72 -31.56
C ARG A 267 -2.07 18.77 -32.06
N ALA A 268 -1.79 20.04 -31.77
CA ALA A 268 -2.62 21.10 -32.35
C ALA A 268 -2.64 20.92 -33.90
N VAL A 269 -3.82 20.62 -34.43
CA VAL A 269 -4.02 20.42 -35.88
C VAL A 269 -4.06 21.78 -36.51
N LYS A 270 -3.17 22.05 -37.48
CA LYS A 270 -3.27 23.22 -38.32
C LYS A 270 -4.46 23.08 -39.24
N GLU A 271 -5.11 24.20 -39.56
CA GLU A 271 -6.26 24.21 -40.43
C GLU A 271 -5.89 23.55 -41.77
N GLY A 272 -6.59 22.46 -42.14
CA GLY A 272 -6.33 21.65 -43.34
C GLY A 272 -5.53 20.36 -43.16
N GLU A 273 -5.00 20.06 -41.97
CA GLU A 273 -4.38 18.76 -41.64
C GLU A 273 -5.42 17.79 -41.05
N SER A 274 -5.41 16.53 -41.48
CA SER A 274 -6.21 15.50 -40.81
C SER A 274 -5.71 15.29 -39.37
N GLU A 275 -6.63 15.24 -38.42
CA GLU A 275 -6.35 15.02 -37.03
C GLU A 275 -5.50 13.73 -36.85
N ALA A 276 -4.22 13.86 -36.54
CA ALA A 276 -3.37 12.71 -36.28
C ALA A 276 -3.98 11.91 -35.11
N PRO A 277 -4.21 10.59 -35.25
CA PRO A 277 -4.85 9.81 -34.22
C PRO A 277 -4.08 9.97 -32.89
N ASN A 278 -4.82 10.28 -31.81
CA ASN A 278 -4.28 10.46 -30.48
C ASN A 278 -3.50 9.19 -30.05
N GLN A 279 -2.30 9.35 -29.55
CA GLN A 279 -1.44 8.23 -29.12
C GLN A 279 -2.08 7.39 -28.00
N TYR A 280 -2.86 8.02 -27.12
CA TYR A 280 -3.62 7.31 -26.10
C TYR A 280 -4.66 6.36 -26.71
N LEU A 281 -5.44 6.83 -27.68
CA LEU A 281 -6.40 5.99 -28.40
C LEU A 281 -5.71 4.87 -29.18
N ARG A 282 -4.58 5.15 -29.85
CA ARG A 282 -3.78 4.11 -30.52
C ARG A 282 -3.28 3.05 -29.55
N ALA A 283 -2.87 3.44 -28.35
CA ALA A 283 -2.44 2.49 -27.33
C ALA A 283 -3.60 1.60 -26.85
N LEU A 284 -4.79 2.18 -26.65
CA LEU A 284 -5.99 1.42 -26.32
C LEU A 284 -6.41 0.49 -27.47
N ASP A 285 -6.35 0.96 -28.75
CA ASP A 285 -6.65 0.11 -29.91
C ASP A 285 -5.69 -1.07 -30.02
N ARG A 286 -4.42 -0.89 -29.67
CA ARG A 286 -3.44 -1.97 -29.65
C ARG A 286 -3.77 -3.00 -28.57
N ILE A 287 -4.13 -2.54 -27.37
CA ILE A 287 -4.57 -3.45 -26.28
C ILE A 287 -5.80 -4.24 -26.74
N ILE A 288 -6.80 -3.58 -27.32
CA ILE A 288 -8.01 -4.23 -27.84
C ILE A 288 -7.66 -5.26 -28.94
N LYS A 289 -6.76 -4.91 -29.85
CA LYS A 289 -6.32 -5.83 -30.90
C LYS A 289 -5.62 -7.06 -30.35
N ASP A 290 -4.72 -6.87 -29.40
CA ASP A 290 -3.86 -7.95 -28.88
C ASP A 290 -4.60 -8.84 -27.87
N TYR A 291 -5.57 -8.28 -27.10
CA TYR A 291 -6.22 -8.95 -25.96
C TYR A 291 -7.75 -8.95 -26.05
N GLY A 292 -8.36 -8.61 -27.21
CA GLY A 292 -9.80 -8.39 -27.33
C GLY A 292 -10.70 -9.59 -27.02
N LYS A 293 -10.12 -10.81 -26.94
CA LYS A 293 -10.85 -12.02 -26.54
C LYS A 293 -10.97 -12.22 -25.02
N ARG A 294 -10.35 -11.36 -24.24
CA ARG A 294 -10.35 -11.47 -22.77
C ARG A 294 -11.37 -10.52 -22.18
N ASP A 295 -12.08 -10.95 -21.15
CA ASP A 295 -13.14 -10.16 -20.48
C ASP A 295 -12.63 -8.82 -19.96
N VAL A 296 -11.40 -8.80 -19.41
CA VAL A 296 -10.77 -7.55 -18.91
C VAL A 296 -10.54 -6.51 -20.01
N CYS A 297 -10.57 -6.89 -21.29
CA CYS A 297 -10.48 -5.94 -22.40
C CYS A 297 -11.69 -5.00 -22.47
N ALA A 298 -12.81 -5.36 -21.84
CA ALA A 298 -13.95 -4.47 -21.64
C ALA A 298 -13.55 -3.13 -20.99
N GLU A 299 -12.53 -3.13 -20.15
CA GLU A 299 -12.01 -1.90 -19.52
C GLU A 299 -11.28 -0.99 -20.53
N ALA A 300 -10.67 -1.55 -21.59
CA ALA A 300 -10.11 -0.75 -22.69
C ALA A 300 -11.20 -0.03 -23.49
N TYR A 301 -12.32 -0.70 -23.76
CA TYR A 301 -13.48 -0.08 -24.40
C TYR A 301 -14.07 1.02 -23.51
N LEU A 302 -14.18 0.77 -22.19
CA LEU A 302 -14.63 1.79 -21.26
C LEU A 302 -13.69 3.00 -21.19
N ALA A 303 -12.38 2.78 -21.25
CA ALA A 303 -11.39 3.84 -21.29
C ALA A 303 -11.56 4.72 -22.56
N LYS A 304 -11.83 4.11 -23.74
CA LYS A 304 -12.15 4.84 -24.97
C LYS A 304 -13.46 5.63 -24.84
N ALA A 305 -14.51 5.01 -24.30
CA ALA A 305 -15.79 5.69 -24.06
C ALA A 305 -15.63 6.91 -23.13
N ARG A 306 -14.87 6.78 -22.05
CA ARG A 306 -14.55 7.89 -21.15
C ARG A 306 -13.77 9.00 -21.84
N TYR A 307 -12.79 8.63 -22.67
CA TYR A 307 -12.02 9.59 -23.45
C TYR A 307 -12.93 10.42 -24.38
N TYR A 308 -13.76 9.76 -25.21
CA TYR A 308 -14.68 10.44 -26.12
C TYR A 308 -15.71 11.30 -25.38
N ARG A 309 -16.24 10.82 -24.24
CA ARG A 309 -17.14 11.61 -23.40
C ARG A 309 -16.47 12.89 -22.91
N ASN A 310 -15.20 12.82 -22.47
CA ASN A 310 -14.45 13.99 -22.00
C ASN A 310 -14.18 14.99 -23.15
N MET A 311 -14.05 14.50 -24.37
CA MET A 311 -13.96 15.30 -25.60
C MET A 311 -15.32 15.77 -26.13
N ARG A 312 -16.43 15.53 -25.40
CA ARG A 312 -17.83 15.83 -25.80
C ARG A 312 -18.28 15.15 -27.09
N LYS A 313 -17.58 14.09 -27.52
CA LYS A 313 -17.95 13.25 -28.67
C LYS A 313 -18.87 12.11 -28.21
N TYR A 314 -20.13 12.46 -27.89
CA TYR A 314 -21.08 11.55 -27.26
C TYR A 314 -21.49 10.34 -28.09
N PRO A 315 -21.72 10.47 -29.45
CA PRO A 315 -22.05 9.32 -30.29
C PRO A 315 -20.96 8.25 -30.27
N GLU A 316 -19.70 8.66 -30.37
CA GLU A 316 -18.53 7.75 -30.28
C GLU A 316 -18.42 7.12 -28.91
N ALA A 317 -18.65 7.89 -27.82
CA ALA A 317 -18.63 7.37 -26.47
C ALA A 317 -19.66 6.25 -26.27
N VAL A 318 -20.89 6.44 -26.78
CA VAL A 318 -21.98 5.46 -26.67
C VAL A 318 -21.66 4.19 -27.47
N SER A 319 -21.06 4.27 -28.65
CA SER A 319 -20.70 3.09 -29.45
C SER A 319 -19.75 2.14 -28.69
N TYR A 320 -18.80 2.69 -27.95
CA TYR A 320 -17.86 1.88 -27.13
C TYR A 320 -18.47 1.29 -25.85
N THR A 321 -19.51 1.90 -25.29
CA THR A 321 -20.22 1.30 -24.15
C THR A 321 -21.07 0.10 -24.57
N HIS A 322 -21.63 0.09 -25.77
CA HIS A 322 -22.35 -1.07 -26.30
C HIS A 322 -21.43 -2.26 -26.60
N LEU A 323 -20.21 -2.02 -27.08
CA LEU A 323 -19.23 -3.09 -27.33
C LEU A 323 -18.74 -3.80 -26.05
N ARG A 324 -18.91 -3.17 -24.88
CA ARG A 324 -18.63 -3.81 -23.58
C ARG A 324 -19.66 -4.88 -23.19
N ALA A 325 -20.88 -4.77 -23.68
CA ALA A 325 -22.02 -5.61 -23.27
C ALA A 325 -22.09 -6.94 -24.04
N HIS A 326 -21.25 -7.14 -25.03
CA HIS A 326 -21.11 -8.34 -25.86
C HIS A 326 -19.73 -8.96 -25.70
#